data_e99b233a456da278f1523c1e588e484c
#
_entry.id   e99b233a456da278f1523c1e588e484c
#
_cell.length_a   1.000
_cell.length_b   1.000
_cell.length_c   1.000
_cell.angle_alpha   90.00
_cell.angle_beta   90.00
_cell.angle_gamma   90.00
#
_symmetry.space_group_name_H-M   'P 1'
#
loop_
_entity.id
_entity.type
_entity.pdbx_description
1 polymer ?
#
loop_
_entity_poly.entity_id
_entity_poly.type
_entity_poly.pdbx_seq_one_letter_code
_entity_poly.pdbx_strand_id
1 'polypeptide(L)'
;MDPIGSAERRVTNRFEAEFVPFIVDGEPSPGEWILQLDGSYPLGGGFHVYRMDPGTRTTPHEHTCDEQFLMLEGELIDHDGHAYRPGDLVLLAAGTQHDSRTETGCTLAVFIATTEENLVD
;
A
#
# COMPACT_ATOMS: atom_id res chain seq x y z
N MET A 1 23.51 5.08 -27.70
CA MET A 1 22.30 5.74 -27.14
C MET A 1 22.73 6.76 -26.09
N ASP A 2 21.96 7.82 -25.94
CA ASP A 2 22.24 8.85 -24.96
C ASP A 2 21.91 8.36 -23.54
N PRO A 3 22.60 8.90 -22.51
CA PRO A 3 22.22 8.65 -21.14
C PRO A 3 20.79 9.13 -20.86
N ILE A 4 20.13 8.48 -19.91
CA ILE A 4 18.82 8.93 -19.42
C ILE A 4 19.02 10.23 -18.66
N GLY A 5 18.27 11.28 -19.02
CA GLY A 5 18.36 12.60 -18.39
C GLY A 5 17.83 12.59 -16.96
N SER A 6 18.26 13.56 -16.16
CA SER A 6 17.83 13.67 -14.76
C SER A 6 16.33 13.95 -14.62
N ALA A 7 15.71 14.57 -15.62
CA ALA A 7 14.27 14.79 -15.64
C ALA A 7 13.46 13.54 -16.00
N GLU A 8 14.13 12.51 -16.53
CA GLU A 8 13.49 11.29 -17.02
C GLU A 8 13.65 10.11 -16.04
N ARG A 9 14.49 10.27 -15.02
CA ARG A 9 14.72 9.25 -14.01
C ARG A 9 14.54 9.83 -12.62
N ARG A 10 13.64 9.24 -11.85
CA ARG A 10 13.46 9.54 -10.43
C ARG A 10 13.71 8.27 -9.64
N VAL A 11 14.52 8.38 -8.59
CA VAL A 11 14.92 7.24 -7.76
C VAL A 11 14.74 7.62 -6.31
N THR A 12 14.15 6.73 -5.55
CA THR A 12 14.12 6.82 -4.09
C THR A 12 14.43 5.45 -3.51
N ASN A 13 14.83 5.44 -2.25
CA ASN A 13 15.14 4.20 -1.55
C ASN A 13 14.29 4.13 -0.29
N ARG A 14 13.54 3.04 -0.12
CA ARG A 14 12.59 2.92 1.02
C ARG A 14 13.25 2.91 2.40
N PHE A 15 14.53 2.60 2.48
CA PHE A 15 15.28 2.60 3.73
C PHE A 15 15.79 3.99 4.11
N GLU A 16 15.82 4.92 3.17
CA GLU A 16 16.33 6.28 3.35
C GLU A 16 15.25 7.34 3.21
N ALA A 17 14.19 7.01 2.48
CA ALA A 17 13.13 7.95 2.16
C ALA A 17 12.20 8.22 3.35
N GLU A 18 11.64 9.41 3.37
CA GLU A 18 10.60 9.78 4.31
C GLU A 18 9.24 9.40 3.74
N PHE A 19 8.50 8.53 4.43
CA PHE A 19 7.13 8.16 4.08
C PHE A 19 6.17 9.25 4.56
N VAL A 20 5.05 9.39 3.87
CA VAL A 20 3.98 10.30 4.29
C VAL A 20 2.79 9.51 4.83
N PRO A 21 2.00 10.11 5.75
CA PRO A 21 0.80 9.44 6.25
C PRO A 21 -0.18 9.12 5.12
N PHE A 22 -0.77 7.91 5.15
CA PHE A 22 -1.85 7.58 4.25
C PHE A 22 -3.11 8.32 4.68
N ILE A 23 -3.74 9.03 3.75
CA ILE A 23 -4.93 9.84 4.00
C ILE A 23 -6.08 9.27 3.18
N VAL A 24 -7.18 8.96 3.84
CA VAL A 24 -8.41 8.46 3.21
C VAL A 24 -9.56 9.38 3.64
N ASP A 25 -10.29 9.87 2.65
CA ASP A 25 -11.42 10.80 2.89
C ASP A 25 -11.03 12.03 3.74
N GLY A 26 -9.82 12.55 3.50
CA GLY A 26 -9.31 13.73 4.20
C GLY A 26 -8.78 13.48 5.60
N GLU A 27 -8.81 12.23 6.08
CA GLU A 27 -8.36 11.87 7.43
C GLU A 27 -7.15 10.94 7.38
N PRO A 28 -6.14 11.16 8.23
CA PRO A 28 -5.02 10.22 8.33
C PRO A 28 -5.49 8.86 8.84
N SER A 29 -4.97 7.81 8.21
CA SER A 29 -5.15 6.43 8.67
C SER A 29 -4.03 6.10 9.65
N PRO A 30 -4.31 5.94 10.96
CA PRO A 30 -3.26 5.75 11.95
C PRO A 30 -2.40 4.54 11.67
N GLY A 31 -1.08 4.73 11.68
CA GLY A 31 -0.11 3.67 11.49
C GLY A 31 0.13 3.23 10.06
N GLU A 32 -0.45 3.92 9.09
CA GLU A 32 -0.33 3.60 7.66
C GLU A 32 0.44 4.69 6.93
N TRP A 33 1.41 4.30 6.11
CA TRP A 33 2.39 5.19 5.49
C TRP A 33 2.61 4.83 4.03
N ILE A 34 2.82 5.85 3.19
CA ILE A 34 3.01 5.72 1.74
C ILE A 34 4.32 6.35 1.30
N LEU A 35 5.01 5.66 0.40
CA LEU A 35 6.12 6.18 -0.39
C LEU A 35 5.75 6.03 -1.87
N GLN A 36 5.53 7.13 -2.56
CA GLN A 36 5.02 7.14 -3.92
C GLN A 36 5.76 8.16 -4.77
N LEU A 37 6.23 7.74 -5.94
CA LEU A 37 6.92 8.62 -6.88
C LEU A 37 5.96 9.26 -7.88
N ASP A 38 4.98 8.50 -8.37
CA ASP A 38 4.10 8.96 -9.44
C ASP A 38 2.90 9.73 -8.90
N GLY A 39 3.02 11.06 -8.89
CA GLY A 39 1.96 11.97 -8.43
C GLY A 39 0.78 12.10 -9.39
N SER A 40 0.80 11.44 -10.56
CA SER A 40 -0.35 11.42 -11.46
C SER A 40 -1.47 10.52 -10.95
N TYR A 41 -1.17 9.63 -9.99
CA TYR A 41 -2.16 8.85 -9.25
C TYR A 41 -2.47 9.53 -7.91
N PRO A 42 -3.65 9.31 -7.35
CA PRO A 42 -3.93 9.78 -5.98
C PRO A 42 -3.01 9.07 -4.98
N LEU A 43 -2.85 9.66 -3.80
CA LEU A 43 -2.02 9.07 -2.74
C LEU A 43 -2.53 7.69 -2.38
N GLY A 44 -1.67 6.68 -2.45
CA GLY A 44 -2.03 5.28 -2.25
C GLY A 44 -2.62 4.63 -3.50
N GLY A 45 -2.64 5.32 -4.64
CA GLY A 45 -2.93 4.75 -5.96
C GLY A 45 -1.66 4.62 -6.78
N GLY A 46 -1.73 3.94 -7.91
CA GLY A 46 -0.57 3.63 -8.74
C GLY A 46 0.40 2.69 -8.03
N PHE A 47 1.66 2.72 -8.45
CA PHE A 47 2.71 1.91 -7.83
C PHE A 47 3.35 2.68 -6.67
N HIS A 48 3.38 2.06 -5.49
CA HIS A 48 3.90 2.69 -4.28
C HIS A 48 4.36 1.64 -3.28
N VAL A 49 5.09 2.09 -2.26
CA VAL A 49 5.42 1.27 -1.10
C VAL A 49 4.49 1.67 0.05
N TYR A 50 3.88 0.67 0.67
CA TYR A 50 2.95 0.81 1.77
C TYR A 50 3.54 0.17 3.02
N ARG A 51 3.50 0.89 4.14
CA ARG A 51 4.02 0.42 5.42
C ARG A 51 2.97 0.57 6.50
N MET A 52 2.83 -0.47 7.31
CA MET A 52 2.02 -0.45 8.53
C MET A 52 2.92 -0.55 9.75
N ASP A 53 2.66 0.31 10.73
CA ASP A 53 3.32 0.21 12.03
C ASP A 53 2.87 -1.03 12.79
N PRO A 54 3.69 -1.56 13.72
CA PRO A 54 3.26 -2.66 14.58
C PRO A 54 1.93 -2.37 15.28
N GLY A 55 1.03 -3.34 15.29
CA GLY A 55 -0.28 -3.22 15.96
C GLY A 55 -1.35 -2.48 15.15
N THR A 56 -1.08 -2.15 13.89
CA THR A 56 -2.03 -1.44 13.03
C THR A 56 -3.06 -2.36 12.44
N ARG A 57 -4.29 -1.86 12.32
CA ARG A 57 -5.39 -2.50 11.61
C ARG A 57 -6.01 -1.51 10.64
N THR A 58 -6.24 -1.94 9.39
CA THR A 58 -6.91 -1.09 8.42
C THR A 58 -8.40 -0.98 8.73
N THR A 59 -9.02 0.12 8.29
CA THR A 59 -10.47 0.24 8.26
C THR A 59 -11.01 -0.74 7.21
N PRO A 60 -12.12 -1.44 7.47
CA PRO A 60 -12.77 -2.25 6.44
C PRO A 60 -13.04 -1.43 5.18
N HIS A 61 -12.65 -1.97 4.03
CA HIS A 61 -12.72 -1.24 2.76
C HIS A 61 -12.99 -2.18 1.58
N GLU A 62 -13.38 -1.60 0.47
CA GLU A 62 -13.60 -2.29 -0.78
C GLU A 62 -12.61 -1.80 -1.84
N HIS A 63 -12.05 -2.72 -2.59
CA HIS A 63 -11.24 -2.40 -3.77
C HIS A 63 -12.14 -2.27 -4.99
N THR A 64 -12.16 -1.07 -5.60
CA THR A 64 -12.97 -0.80 -6.78
C THR A 64 -12.30 -1.26 -8.07
N CYS A 65 -11.02 -1.59 -8.00
CA CYS A 65 -10.25 -2.23 -9.07
C CYS A 65 -9.33 -3.28 -8.46
N ASP A 66 -8.70 -4.09 -9.32
CA ASP A 66 -7.74 -5.10 -8.84
C ASP A 66 -6.60 -4.44 -8.10
N GLU A 67 -6.23 -5.00 -6.96
CA GLU A 67 -5.02 -4.65 -6.23
C GLU A 67 -3.99 -5.76 -6.40
N GLN A 68 -2.75 -5.38 -6.66
CA GLN A 68 -1.64 -6.32 -6.63
C GLN A 68 -0.61 -5.84 -5.62
N PHE A 69 -0.01 -6.76 -4.88
CA PHE A 69 1.08 -6.40 -4.00
C PHE A 69 2.10 -7.52 -3.83
N LEU A 70 3.31 -7.11 -3.51
CA LEU A 70 4.40 -8.00 -3.14
C LEU A 70 4.75 -7.72 -1.67
N MET A 71 4.68 -8.74 -0.83
CA MET A 71 5.13 -8.64 0.56
C MET A 71 6.64 -8.54 0.61
N LEU A 72 7.16 -7.46 1.20
CA LEU A 72 8.60 -7.22 1.34
C LEU A 72 9.10 -7.59 2.73
N GLU A 73 8.38 -7.22 3.78
CA GLU A 73 8.76 -7.47 5.16
C GLU A 73 7.54 -7.65 6.04
N GLY A 74 7.71 -8.38 7.14
CA GLY A 74 6.70 -8.53 8.16
C GLY A 74 5.60 -9.52 7.82
N GLU A 75 4.47 -9.37 8.48
CA GLU A 75 3.31 -10.22 8.31
C GLU A 75 2.05 -9.37 8.24
N LEU A 76 1.16 -9.73 7.33
CA LEU A 76 -0.13 -9.09 7.15
C LEU A 76 -1.22 -10.17 7.21
N ILE A 77 -2.25 -9.96 8.01
CA ILE A 77 -3.31 -10.95 8.23
C ILE A 77 -4.65 -10.32 7.85
N ASP A 78 -5.35 -10.92 6.89
CA ASP A 78 -6.69 -10.48 6.50
C ASP A 78 -7.75 -10.98 7.50
N HIS A 79 -8.94 -10.36 7.45
CA HIS A 79 -10.05 -10.67 8.34
C HIS A 79 -10.49 -12.14 8.32
N ASP A 80 -10.22 -12.83 7.21
CA ASP A 80 -10.53 -14.26 7.05
C ASP A 80 -9.45 -15.19 7.61
N GLY A 81 -8.40 -14.62 8.21
CA GLY A 81 -7.30 -15.37 8.80
C GLY A 81 -6.14 -15.69 7.85
N HIS A 82 -6.25 -15.30 6.57
CA HIS A 82 -5.15 -15.53 5.65
C HIS A 82 -3.95 -14.67 6.02
N ALA A 83 -2.79 -15.27 6.22
CA ALA A 83 -1.56 -14.58 6.58
C ALA A 83 -0.63 -14.52 5.36
N TYR A 84 -0.28 -13.31 4.95
CA TYR A 84 0.71 -13.07 3.92
C TYR A 84 2.09 -12.94 4.56
N ARG A 85 3.10 -13.45 3.88
CA ARG A 85 4.50 -13.42 4.33
C ARG A 85 5.42 -12.88 3.24
N PRO A 86 6.66 -12.47 3.59
CA PRO A 86 7.61 -11.96 2.60
C PRO A 86 7.79 -12.92 1.42
N GLY A 87 7.76 -12.34 0.22
CA GLY A 87 7.84 -13.09 -1.03
C GLY A 87 6.50 -13.42 -1.67
N ASP A 88 5.39 -13.28 -0.96
CA ASP A 88 4.07 -13.50 -1.54
C ASP A 88 3.74 -12.42 -2.55
N LEU A 89 3.37 -12.83 -3.75
CA LEU A 89 2.80 -11.98 -4.79
C LEU A 89 1.30 -12.25 -4.84
N VAL A 90 0.52 -11.19 -4.64
CA VAL A 90 -0.92 -11.30 -4.39
C VAL A 90 -1.69 -10.45 -5.40
N LEU A 91 -2.82 -10.98 -5.86
CA LEU A 91 -3.83 -10.21 -6.59
C LEU A 91 -5.16 -10.37 -5.87
N LEU A 92 -5.73 -9.24 -5.45
CA LEU A 92 -7.09 -9.18 -4.93
C LEU A 92 -7.99 -8.55 -6.00
N ALA A 93 -9.01 -9.29 -6.41
CA ALA A 93 -9.90 -8.85 -7.50
C ALA A 93 -10.75 -7.64 -7.08
N ALA A 94 -11.12 -6.84 -8.07
CA ALA A 94 -12.09 -5.75 -7.89
C ALA A 94 -13.37 -6.29 -7.25
N GLY A 95 -13.93 -5.53 -6.31
CA GLY A 95 -15.10 -5.93 -5.53
C GLY A 95 -14.79 -6.66 -4.23
N THR A 96 -13.53 -7.01 -3.99
CA THR A 96 -13.10 -7.63 -2.75
C THR A 96 -13.22 -6.65 -1.59
N GLN A 97 -13.84 -7.11 -0.51
CA GLN A 97 -13.96 -6.35 0.74
C GLN A 97 -13.15 -7.04 1.82
N HIS A 98 -12.33 -6.27 2.54
CA HIS A 98 -11.54 -6.80 3.64
C HIS A 98 -11.10 -5.73 4.63
N ASP A 99 -10.58 -6.18 5.75
CA ASP A 99 -9.65 -5.45 6.58
C ASP A 99 -8.43 -6.32 6.85
N SER A 100 -7.34 -5.68 7.21
CA SER A 100 -6.07 -6.36 7.46
C SER A 100 -5.43 -5.81 8.72
N ARG A 101 -4.63 -6.65 9.38
CA ARG A 101 -3.89 -6.25 10.57
C ARG A 101 -2.46 -6.78 10.51
N THR A 102 -1.59 -6.13 11.23
CA THR A 102 -0.24 -6.60 11.46
C THR A 102 0.12 -6.46 12.94
N GLU A 103 0.77 -7.45 13.51
CA GLU A 103 1.25 -7.38 14.91
C GLU A 103 2.65 -6.79 14.97
N THR A 104 3.50 -7.16 14.02
CA THR A 104 4.92 -6.80 14.02
C THR A 104 5.27 -5.65 13.09
N GLY A 105 4.29 -5.17 12.31
CA GLY A 105 4.52 -4.26 11.21
C GLY A 105 4.78 -4.98 9.90
N CYS A 106 4.56 -4.30 8.79
CA CYS A 106 4.81 -4.87 7.46
C CYS A 106 5.10 -3.79 6.44
N THR A 107 5.70 -4.22 5.33
CA THR A 107 5.99 -3.37 4.18
C THR A 107 5.65 -4.14 2.90
N LEU A 108 4.91 -3.48 2.01
CA LEU A 108 4.44 -4.03 0.75
C LEU A 108 4.79 -3.10 -0.40
N ALA A 109 5.06 -3.67 -1.58
CA ALA A 109 5.03 -2.91 -2.83
C ALA A 109 3.67 -3.17 -3.48
N VAL A 110 2.92 -2.10 -3.76
CA VAL A 110 1.51 -2.17 -4.15
C VAL A 110 1.29 -1.48 -5.49
N PHE A 111 0.44 -2.07 -6.34
CA PHE A 111 -0.14 -1.39 -7.48
C PHE A 111 -1.66 -1.50 -7.44
N ILE A 112 -2.32 -0.34 -7.48
CA ILE A 112 -3.77 -0.23 -7.62
C ILE A 112 -4.10 1.04 -8.39
N ALA A 113 -4.96 0.96 -9.40
CA ALA A 113 -5.21 2.11 -10.27
C ALA A 113 -5.92 3.27 -9.55
N THR A 114 -6.72 2.96 -8.54
CA THR A 114 -7.38 3.97 -7.70
C THR A 114 -7.36 3.49 -6.25
N THR A 115 -7.58 4.41 -5.31
CA THR A 115 -7.61 4.07 -3.90
C THR A 115 -8.87 3.26 -3.53
N GLU A 116 -8.78 2.56 -2.42
CA GLU A 116 -9.89 1.84 -1.81
C GLU A 116 -11.00 2.77 -1.35
N GLU A 117 -12.19 2.22 -1.15
CA GLU A 117 -13.31 2.90 -0.52
C GLU A 117 -13.56 2.27 0.85
N ASN A 118 -13.55 3.09 1.92
CA ASN A 118 -13.89 2.61 3.24
C ASN A 118 -15.36 2.24 3.31
N LEU A 119 -15.64 1.11 3.95
CA LEU A 119 -17.01 0.67 4.19
C LEU A 119 -17.60 1.51 5.31
N VAL A 120 -18.83 1.95 5.12
CA VAL A 120 -19.59 2.70 6.12
C VAL A 120 -20.62 1.79 6.77
N ASP A 121 -20.76 1.93 8.06
CA ASP A 121 -21.79 1.20 8.84
C ASP A 121 -23.19 1.76 8.59
#